data_8c66d0bb1edae67eb76e59531795b339
#
_entry.id   8c66d0bb1edae67eb76e59531795b339
#
_cell.length_a   1.000
_cell.length_b   1.000
_cell.length_c   1.000
_cell.angle_alpha   90.00
_cell.angle_beta   90.00
_cell.angle_gamma   90.00
#
_symmetry.space_group_name_H-M   'P 1'
#
loop_
_entity.id
_entity.type
_entity.pdbx_description
1 polymer ?
#
loop_
_entity_poly.entity_id
_entity_poly.type
_entity_poly.pdbx_seq_one_letter_code
_entity_poly.pdbx_strand_id
1 'polypeptide(L)'
;RGARGGSGRKTNVTGVSELTDTKGFEVWEFWWENNKDRFLNLKSRLTSNTNVSGSAGALTGRGRKIVQGSSRRPSEIMIKTEVIPALLELVKSSQDRDILDSAILALGRTSKPDSADQVVDAAMPLLAHSELSVQSSTALTLGVLGSPKAAVALQNILQDNSDGRRLTGGGAVHWLVRAFAALSLGLIGDKDSVPVLEDTISRLGDKDKDIKVCAIVALGLVSDEEQKAGAAAFLITLLD
;
A
#
# COMPACT_ATOMS: atom_id res chain seq x y z
N ARG A 1 56.99 -35.95 -26.01
CA ARG A 1 55.63 -36.38 -26.34
C ARG A 1 54.69 -35.75 -25.32
N GLY A 2 54.13 -34.60 -25.41
CA GLY A 2 53.25 -34.01 -26.38
C GLY A 2 51.79 -34.30 -25.93
N ALA A 3 51.18 -33.49 -25.03
CA ALA A 3 49.78 -33.45 -24.83
C ALA A 3 49.30 -32.01 -24.90
N ARG A 4 48.54 -31.72 -25.92
CA ARG A 4 47.89 -30.43 -26.20
C ARG A 4 46.81 -30.17 -25.20
N GLY A 5 46.89 -29.00 -24.53
CA GLY A 5 45.83 -28.44 -23.74
C GLY A 5 44.71 -27.87 -24.63
N GLY A 6 43.49 -28.34 -24.41
CA GLY A 6 42.29 -27.78 -25.02
C GLY A 6 41.92 -26.45 -24.33
N SER A 7 41.97 -25.38 -25.09
CA SER A 7 41.48 -24.05 -24.69
C SER A 7 39.95 -24.09 -24.63
N GLY A 8 39.39 -24.23 -23.46
CA GLY A 8 37.97 -24.02 -23.20
C GLY A 8 37.65 -22.52 -23.33
N ARG A 9 36.98 -22.19 -24.41
CA ARG A 9 36.41 -20.85 -24.66
C ARG A 9 35.37 -20.57 -23.61
N LYS A 10 35.71 -19.77 -22.60
CA LYS A 10 34.75 -19.21 -21.66
C LYS A 10 33.86 -18.27 -22.46
N THR A 11 32.62 -18.68 -22.69
CA THR A 11 31.57 -17.76 -23.12
C THR A 11 31.26 -16.84 -21.94
N ASN A 12 31.71 -15.62 -22.02
CA ASN A 12 31.24 -14.55 -21.16
C ASN A 12 29.74 -14.37 -21.42
N VAL A 13 28.91 -14.91 -20.56
CA VAL A 13 27.54 -14.43 -20.38
C VAL A 13 27.65 -13.10 -19.65
N THR A 14 27.76 -12.07 -20.43
CA THR A 14 27.67 -10.69 -19.93
C THR A 14 26.24 -10.48 -19.41
N GLY A 15 26.12 -10.15 -18.14
CA GLY A 15 24.91 -9.48 -17.68
C GLY A 15 24.19 -10.00 -16.47
N VAL A 16 24.86 -10.72 -15.57
CA VAL A 16 24.45 -10.71 -14.18
C VAL A 16 25.67 -10.24 -13.41
N SER A 17 25.83 -8.91 -13.34
CA SER A 17 26.70 -8.36 -12.32
C SER A 17 26.15 -8.83 -10.99
N GLU A 18 26.99 -9.51 -10.23
CA GLU A 18 26.79 -9.82 -8.85
C GLU A 18 26.19 -8.59 -8.16
N LEU A 19 24.93 -8.68 -7.82
CA LEU A 19 24.30 -7.79 -6.83
C LEU A 19 24.89 -8.15 -5.49
N THR A 20 26.18 -7.91 -5.36
CA THR A 20 26.87 -7.90 -4.10
C THR A 20 26.57 -6.59 -3.43
N ASP A 21 25.84 -6.73 -2.36
CA ASP A 21 25.82 -5.84 -1.22
C ASP A 21 24.94 -4.56 -1.33
N THR A 22 23.67 -4.74 -1.03
CA THR A 22 22.98 -4.00 0.02
C THR A 22 23.03 -2.48 -0.01
N LYS A 23 22.53 -1.94 -1.10
CA LYS A 23 21.90 -0.62 -1.04
C LYS A 23 20.56 -0.71 -1.81
N GLY A 24 19.67 -1.62 -1.32
CA GLY A 24 18.53 -2.11 -2.09
C GLY A 24 17.57 -1.03 -2.55
N PHE A 25 17.26 -0.05 -1.72
CA PHE A 25 16.29 1.00 -2.04
C PHE A 25 16.91 2.25 -2.67
N GLU A 26 18.23 2.42 -2.58
CA GLU A 26 18.98 3.56 -3.10
C GLU A 26 19.43 3.36 -4.55
N VAL A 27 19.30 2.15 -5.08
CA VAL A 27 19.71 1.83 -6.46
C VAL A 27 18.60 2.26 -7.40
N TRP A 28 18.96 3.03 -8.44
CA TRP A 28 18.00 3.57 -9.41
C TRP A 28 17.19 2.46 -10.11
N GLU A 29 17.76 1.27 -10.31
CA GLU A 29 17.12 0.10 -10.89
C GLU A 29 15.93 -0.34 -10.06
N PHE A 30 16.05 -0.37 -8.73
CA PHE A 30 14.94 -0.68 -7.84
C PHE A 30 13.84 0.39 -7.94
N TRP A 31 14.24 1.65 -7.90
CA TRP A 31 13.30 2.76 -8.10
C TRP A 31 12.60 2.64 -9.45
N TRP A 32 13.36 2.35 -10.54
CA TRP A 32 12.81 2.18 -11.87
C TRP A 32 11.83 1.02 -11.96
N GLU A 33 12.17 -0.17 -11.43
CA GLU A 33 11.27 -1.33 -11.42
C GLU A 33 9.92 -1.01 -10.77
N ASN A 34 9.92 -0.25 -9.70
CA ASN A 34 8.71 0.12 -8.98
C ASN A 34 7.93 1.30 -9.60
N ASN A 35 8.58 2.12 -10.42
CA ASN A 35 7.97 3.33 -10.96
C ASN A 35 7.81 3.33 -12.49
N LYS A 36 8.43 2.38 -13.21
CA LYS A 36 8.43 2.32 -14.69
C LYS A 36 7.03 2.35 -15.31
N ASP A 37 6.04 1.76 -14.66
CA ASP A 37 4.66 1.72 -15.16
C ASP A 37 4.08 3.12 -15.36
N ARG A 38 4.47 4.09 -14.53
CA ARG A 38 4.06 5.48 -14.65
C ARG A 38 4.61 6.15 -15.93
N PHE A 39 5.83 5.79 -16.31
CA PHE A 39 6.51 6.36 -17.49
C PHE A 39 6.19 5.59 -18.76
N LEU A 40 6.16 4.25 -18.67
CA LEU A 40 5.92 3.39 -19.83
C LEU A 40 4.43 3.22 -20.14
N ASN A 41 3.56 3.60 -19.20
CA ASN A 41 2.11 3.47 -19.33
C ASN A 41 1.65 2.06 -19.76
N LEU A 42 2.39 1.04 -19.33
CA LEU A 42 2.16 -0.36 -19.72
C LEU A 42 0.76 -0.84 -19.35
N LYS A 43 0.26 -0.41 -18.17
CA LYS A 43 -1.09 -0.79 -17.72
C LYS A 43 -2.18 -0.30 -18.67
N SER A 44 -2.06 0.92 -19.16
CA SER A 44 -3.03 1.44 -20.13
C SER A 44 -2.92 0.75 -21.49
N ARG A 45 -1.70 0.36 -21.92
CA ARG A 45 -1.48 -0.41 -23.14
C ARG A 45 -1.99 -1.83 -23.04
N LEU A 46 -1.84 -2.47 -21.87
CA LEU A 46 -2.38 -3.81 -21.62
C LEU A 46 -3.91 -3.81 -21.46
N THR A 47 -4.48 -2.69 -21.04
CA THR A 47 -5.93 -2.53 -20.88
C THR A 47 -6.61 -1.92 -22.11
N SER A 48 -5.85 -1.31 -23.02
CA SER A 48 -6.37 -0.90 -24.32
C SER A 48 -6.54 -2.12 -25.21
N ASN A 49 -7.71 -2.70 -25.18
CA ASN A 49 -8.10 -3.82 -26.03
C ASN A 49 -8.35 -3.33 -27.45
N THR A 50 -7.34 -2.81 -28.10
CA THR A 50 -7.32 -2.70 -29.54
C THR A 50 -6.81 -4.05 -30.06
N ASN A 51 -7.70 -5.03 -30.18
CA ASN A 51 -7.43 -6.16 -31.02
C ASN A 51 -7.19 -5.66 -32.44
N VAL A 52 -5.91 -5.50 -32.78
CA VAL A 52 -5.47 -5.32 -34.15
C VAL A 52 -5.48 -6.70 -34.82
N SER A 53 -6.64 -7.32 -34.91
CA SER A 53 -6.83 -8.45 -35.80
C SER A 53 -7.53 -7.93 -37.05
N GLY A 54 -6.88 -8.13 -38.20
CA GLY A 54 -7.22 -7.56 -39.46
C GLY A 54 -8.64 -7.89 -39.94
N SER A 55 -9.59 -7.03 -39.62
CA SER A 55 -10.83 -6.92 -40.38
C SER A 55 -10.64 -5.84 -41.44
N ALA A 56 -11.23 -5.99 -42.60
CA ALA A 56 -11.16 -5.05 -43.74
C ALA A 56 -11.57 -3.61 -43.36
N GLY A 57 -12.23 -3.41 -42.23
CA GLY A 57 -12.56 -2.09 -41.66
C GLY A 57 -11.41 -1.43 -40.92
N ALA A 58 -10.32 -2.14 -40.59
CA ALA A 58 -9.19 -1.56 -39.86
C ALA A 58 -8.34 -0.65 -40.75
N LEU A 59 -8.32 -0.90 -42.06
CA LEU A 59 -7.54 -0.13 -43.03
C LEU A 59 -8.25 1.16 -43.45
N THR A 60 -9.57 1.24 -43.37
CA THR A 60 -10.35 2.38 -43.84
C THR A 60 -10.94 3.24 -42.75
N GLY A 61 -10.79 2.87 -41.47
CA GLY A 61 -11.32 3.61 -40.34
C GLY A 61 -12.85 3.68 -40.25
N ARG A 62 -13.56 3.08 -41.22
CA ARG A 62 -15.03 3.06 -41.27
C ARG A 62 -15.55 1.82 -40.58
N GLY A 63 -16.34 1.98 -39.53
CA GLY A 63 -17.11 0.89 -38.93
C GLY A 63 -16.58 0.36 -37.58
N ARG A 64 -15.65 1.04 -36.92
CA ARG A 64 -15.36 0.72 -35.54
C ARG A 64 -16.52 1.17 -34.66
N LYS A 65 -17.52 0.30 -34.46
CA LYS A 65 -18.18 0.26 -33.17
C LYS A 65 -17.05 -0.07 -32.20
N ILE A 66 -16.74 0.87 -31.32
CA ILE A 66 -15.96 0.55 -30.10
C ILE A 66 -16.88 -0.40 -29.34
N VAL A 67 -16.79 -1.69 -29.64
CA VAL A 67 -17.21 -2.70 -28.71
C VAL A 67 -16.25 -2.43 -27.54
N GLN A 68 -16.79 -1.93 -26.45
CA GLN A 68 -16.05 -1.88 -25.19
C GLN A 68 -15.54 -3.29 -25.00
N GLY A 69 -14.31 -3.53 -25.45
CA GLY A 69 -13.68 -4.81 -25.37
C GLY A 69 -13.72 -5.21 -23.92
N SER A 70 -14.02 -6.44 -23.63
CA SER A 70 -14.04 -6.99 -22.30
C SER A 70 -12.72 -6.60 -21.63
N SER A 71 -12.77 -5.54 -20.85
CA SER A 71 -11.64 -5.14 -20.00
C SER A 71 -11.31 -6.38 -19.18
N ARG A 72 -10.03 -6.78 -19.14
CA ARG A 72 -9.60 -7.86 -18.24
C ARG A 72 -9.79 -7.48 -16.77
N ARG A 73 -10.20 -6.25 -16.53
CA ARG A 73 -10.58 -5.78 -15.20
C ARG A 73 -11.97 -6.31 -14.88
N PRO A 74 -12.16 -6.90 -13.70
CA PRO A 74 -13.47 -7.28 -13.24
C PRO A 74 -14.39 -6.06 -13.19
N SER A 75 -15.67 -6.25 -13.49
CA SER A 75 -16.68 -5.19 -13.36
C SER A 75 -16.84 -4.82 -11.87
N GLU A 76 -17.35 -3.62 -11.60
CA GLU A 76 -17.66 -3.19 -10.22
C GLU A 76 -18.64 -4.15 -9.53
N ILE A 77 -19.61 -4.66 -10.27
CA ILE A 77 -20.56 -5.64 -9.76
C ILE A 77 -19.81 -6.92 -9.35
N MET A 78 -18.95 -7.46 -10.22
CA MET A 78 -18.16 -8.65 -9.92
C MET A 78 -17.21 -8.44 -8.72
N ILE A 79 -16.60 -7.25 -8.60
CA ILE A 79 -15.78 -6.92 -7.43
C ILE A 79 -16.62 -7.02 -6.16
N LYS A 80 -17.82 -6.42 -6.16
CA LYS A 80 -18.70 -6.36 -5.00
C LYS A 80 -19.32 -7.71 -4.64
N THR A 81 -19.73 -8.49 -5.65
CA THR A 81 -20.50 -9.73 -5.45
C THR A 81 -19.65 -10.98 -5.32
N GLU A 82 -18.42 -10.97 -5.84
CA GLU A 82 -17.56 -12.15 -5.89
C GLU A 82 -16.20 -11.91 -5.24
N VAL A 83 -15.49 -10.83 -5.63
CA VAL A 83 -14.10 -10.62 -5.19
C VAL A 83 -14.03 -10.25 -3.71
N ILE A 84 -14.80 -9.25 -3.26
CA ILE A 84 -14.79 -8.81 -1.86
C ILE A 84 -15.26 -9.94 -0.93
N PRO A 85 -16.37 -10.66 -1.19
CA PRO A 85 -16.77 -11.80 -0.35
C PRO A 85 -15.71 -12.91 -0.28
N ALA A 86 -15.08 -13.28 -1.40
CA ALA A 86 -14.03 -14.28 -1.43
C ALA A 86 -12.80 -13.85 -0.60
N LEU A 87 -12.38 -12.59 -0.70
CA LEU A 87 -11.28 -12.05 0.10
C LEU A 87 -11.63 -12.00 1.59
N LEU A 88 -12.86 -11.63 1.94
CA LEU A 88 -13.33 -11.65 3.32
C LEU A 88 -13.36 -13.06 3.90
N GLU A 89 -13.69 -14.06 3.09
CA GLU A 89 -13.62 -15.47 3.50
C GLU A 89 -12.17 -15.91 3.75
N LEU A 90 -11.24 -15.54 2.87
CA LEU A 90 -9.80 -15.81 3.07
C LEU A 90 -9.28 -15.17 4.37
N VAL A 91 -9.65 -13.93 4.65
CA VAL A 91 -9.27 -13.23 5.88
C VAL A 91 -9.78 -13.95 7.14
N LYS A 92 -10.96 -14.59 7.06
CA LYS A 92 -11.56 -15.30 8.20
C LYS A 92 -11.04 -16.72 8.37
N SER A 93 -10.70 -17.40 7.28
CA SER A 93 -10.41 -18.83 7.28
C SER A 93 -8.91 -19.16 7.22
N SER A 94 -8.09 -18.29 6.63
CA SER A 94 -6.66 -18.56 6.47
C SER A 94 -5.91 -18.42 7.79
N GLN A 95 -4.90 -19.26 7.98
CA GLN A 95 -3.89 -19.15 9.03
C GLN A 95 -2.51 -18.79 8.43
N ASP A 96 -2.41 -18.75 7.12
CA ASP A 96 -1.18 -18.39 6.42
C ASP A 96 -1.04 -16.87 6.38
N ARG A 97 0.07 -16.37 6.93
CA ARG A 97 0.35 -14.92 7.03
C ARG A 97 0.43 -14.24 5.67
N ASP A 98 1.03 -14.91 4.66
CA ASP A 98 1.26 -14.31 3.34
C ASP A 98 -0.07 -14.20 2.58
N ILE A 99 -0.98 -15.17 2.80
CA ILE A 99 -2.35 -15.11 2.30
C ILE A 99 -3.14 -14.00 3.02
N LEU A 100 -3.03 -13.90 4.34
CA LEU A 100 -3.70 -12.85 5.11
C LEU A 100 -3.24 -11.47 4.71
N ASP A 101 -1.91 -11.24 4.61
CA ASP A 101 -1.34 -9.98 4.17
C ASP A 101 -1.84 -9.59 2.77
N SER A 102 -1.80 -10.53 1.85
CA SER A 102 -2.24 -10.30 0.48
C SER A 102 -3.73 -10.02 0.39
N ALA A 103 -4.55 -10.76 1.12
CA ALA A 103 -6.00 -10.62 1.11
C ALA A 103 -6.44 -9.29 1.73
N ILE A 104 -5.84 -8.90 2.87
CA ILE A 104 -6.21 -7.66 3.54
C ILE A 104 -5.82 -6.43 2.71
N LEU A 105 -4.64 -6.43 2.09
CA LEU A 105 -4.21 -5.36 1.19
C LEU A 105 -5.08 -5.31 -0.09
N ALA A 106 -5.48 -6.47 -0.61
CA ALA A 106 -6.39 -6.53 -1.76
C ALA A 106 -7.76 -5.96 -1.40
N LEU A 107 -8.30 -6.25 -0.22
CA LEU A 107 -9.55 -5.66 0.28
C LEU A 107 -9.46 -4.13 0.36
N GLY A 108 -8.38 -3.58 0.93
CA GLY A 108 -8.19 -2.12 0.98
C GLY A 108 -8.19 -1.47 -0.40
N ARG A 109 -7.62 -2.13 -1.41
CA ARG A 109 -7.50 -1.59 -2.77
C ARG A 109 -8.74 -1.78 -3.64
N THR A 110 -9.57 -2.76 -3.35
CA THR A 110 -10.74 -3.10 -4.17
C THR A 110 -12.04 -2.58 -3.59
N SER A 111 -12.09 -2.37 -2.28
CA SER A 111 -13.30 -1.87 -1.61
C SER A 111 -13.56 -0.41 -1.94
N LYS A 112 -14.84 -0.09 -2.09
CA LYS A 112 -15.34 1.26 -2.27
C LYS A 112 -15.96 1.77 -0.96
N PRO A 113 -16.27 3.05 -0.84
CA PRO A 113 -16.85 3.62 0.38
C PRO A 113 -18.09 2.87 0.90
N ASP A 114 -18.89 2.31 0.01
CA ASP A 114 -20.12 1.57 0.35
C ASP A 114 -19.85 0.20 1.00
N SER A 115 -18.66 -0.35 0.82
CA SER A 115 -18.21 -1.62 1.42
C SER A 115 -17.11 -1.45 2.47
N ALA A 116 -16.60 -0.23 2.66
CA ALA A 116 -15.46 0.04 3.52
C ALA A 116 -15.71 -0.36 4.97
N ASP A 117 -16.86 -0.03 5.53
CA ASP A 117 -17.18 -0.34 6.93
C ASP A 117 -17.25 -1.84 7.21
N GLN A 118 -17.77 -2.62 6.26
CA GLN A 118 -17.78 -4.09 6.37
C GLN A 118 -16.37 -4.66 6.40
N VAL A 119 -15.47 -4.10 5.59
CA VAL A 119 -14.07 -4.51 5.54
C VAL A 119 -13.33 -4.06 6.80
N VAL A 120 -13.62 -2.87 7.33
CA VAL A 120 -13.09 -2.40 8.62
C VAL A 120 -13.45 -3.39 9.73
N ASP A 121 -14.71 -3.82 9.83
CA ASP A 121 -15.14 -4.79 10.85
C ASP A 121 -14.42 -6.13 10.73
N ALA A 122 -14.15 -6.59 9.52
CA ALA A 122 -13.43 -7.84 9.28
C ALA A 122 -11.92 -7.71 9.53
N ALA A 123 -11.35 -6.52 9.30
CA ALA A 123 -9.93 -6.24 9.47
C ALA A 123 -9.54 -6.00 10.93
N MET A 124 -10.37 -5.32 11.71
CA MET A 124 -10.06 -4.92 13.09
C MET A 124 -9.48 -6.05 13.97
N PRO A 125 -10.00 -7.30 13.95
CA PRO A 125 -9.43 -8.39 14.75
C PRO A 125 -7.98 -8.73 14.37
N LEU A 126 -7.57 -8.50 13.13
CA LEU A 126 -6.21 -8.80 12.65
C LEU A 126 -5.15 -7.85 13.23
N LEU A 127 -5.54 -6.73 13.83
CA LEU A 127 -4.61 -5.88 14.57
C LEU A 127 -4.00 -6.60 15.78
N ALA A 128 -4.68 -7.61 16.34
CA ALA A 128 -4.18 -8.45 17.41
C ALA A 128 -3.46 -9.73 16.93
N HIS A 129 -3.22 -9.88 15.64
CA HIS A 129 -2.56 -11.05 15.08
C HIS A 129 -1.12 -11.19 15.60
N SER A 130 -0.61 -12.42 15.76
CA SER A 130 0.75 -12.67 16.26
C SER A 130 1.84 -12.19 15.32
N GLU A 131 1.59 -12.19 14.02
CA GLU A 131 2.54 -11.77 12.99
C GLU A 131 2.50 -10.27 12.78
N LEU A 132 3.67 -9.63 12.92
CA LEU A 132 3.82 -8.18 12.76
C LEU A 132 3.44 -7.68 11.37
N SER A 133 3.72 -8.47 10.34
CA SER A 133 3.36 -8.13 8.95
C SER A 133 1.85 -7.96 8.81
N VAL A 134 1.06 -8.91 9.36
CA VAL A 134 -0.40 -8.88 9.31
C VAL A 134 -0.94 -7.67 10.08
N GLN A 135 -0.42 -7.38 11.28
CA GLN A 135 -0.79 -6.17 12.02
C GLN A 135 -0.54 -4.89 11.20
N SER A 136 0.64 -4.81 10.59
CA SER A 136 1.08 -3.64 9.82
C SER A 136 0.26 -3.45 8.55
N SER A 137 0.03 -4.52 7.79
CA SER A 137 -0.81 -4.51 6.58
C SER A 137 -2.25 -4.17 6.92
N THR A 138 -2.75 -4.64 8.07
CA THR A 138 -4.08 -4.29 8.56
C THR A 138 -4.18 -2.81 8.90
N ALA A 139 -3.23 -2.27 9.65
CA ALA A 139 -3.22 -0.85 9.99
C ALA A 139 -3.22 0.03 8.72
N LEU A 140 -2.38 -0.32 7.73
CA LEU A 140 -2.34 0.38 6.44
C LEU A 140 -3.66 0.26 5.66
N THR A 141 -4.24 -0.94 5.63
CA THR A 141 -5.51 -1.19 4.92
C THR A 141 -6.65 -0.35 5.49
N LEU A 142 -6.73 -0.22 6.81
CA LEU A 142 -7.72 0.64 7.47
C LEU A 142 -7.62 2.10 6.99
N GLY A 143 -6.40 2.59 6.76
CA GLY A 143 -6.16 3.92 6.17
C GLY A 143 -6.62 4.00 4.72
N VAL A 144 -6.25 3.01 3.90
CA VAL A 144 -6.60 2.98 2.46
C VAL A 144 -8.12 2.90 2.23
N LEU A 145 -8.85 2.25 3.13
CA LEU A 145 -10.32 2.22 3.09
C LEU A 145 -10.95 3.60 3.29
N GLY A 146 -10.25 4.51 3.96
CA GLY A 146 -10.71 5.89 4.17
C GLY A 146 -11.97 5.99 5.07
N SER A 147 -12.31 4.93 5.82
CA SER A 147 -13.48 4.96 6.70
C SER A 147 -13.15 5.64 8.03
N PRO A 148 -13.90 6.70 8.42
CA PRO A 148 -13.71 7.34 9.73
C PRO A 148 -13.90 6.38 10.92
N LYS A 149 -14.59 5.25 10.71
CA LYS A 149 -14.79 4.22 11.73
C LYS A 149 -13.48 3.67 12.30
N ALA A 150 -12.41 3.65 11.49
CA ALA A 150 -11.10 3.16 11.91
C ALA A 150 -10.26 4.23 12.65
N ALA A 151 -10.60 5.51 12.54
CA ALA A 151 -9.76 6.60 13.01
C ALA A 151 -9.42 6.49 14.51
N VAL A 152 -10.41 6.30 15.37
CA VAL A 152 -10.20 6.21 16.83
C VAL A 152 -9.28 5.05 17.21
N ALA A 153 -9.43 3.88 16.56
CA ALA A 153 -8.57 2.74 16.80
C ALA A 153 -7.11 3.03 16.41
N LEU A 154 -6.91 3.65 15.24
CA LEU A 154 -5.59 4.03 14.75
C LEU A 154 -4.94 5.13 15.61
N GLN A 155 -5.71 6.10 16.13
CA GLN A 155 -5.21 7.11 17.09
C GLN A 155 -4.71 6.43 18.38
N ASN A 156 -5.47 5.49 18.93
CA ASN A 156 -5.07 4.74 20.12
C ASN A 156 -3.79 3.92 19.89
N ILE A 157 -3.66 3.29 18.72
CA ILE A 157 -2.48 2.53 18.31
C ILE A 157 -1.27 3.47 18.19
N LEU A 158 -1.41 4.61 17.51
CA LEU A 158 -0.36 5.60 17.34
C LEU A 158 0.16 6.10 18.70
N GLN A 159 -0.74 6.39 19.62
CA GLN A 159 -0.41 6.88 20.95
C GLN A 159 0.17 5.80 21.89
N ASP A 160 0.09 4.53 21.51
CA ASP A 160 0.49 3.39 22.38
C ASP A 160 -0.22 3.44 23.75
N ASN A 161 -1.48 3.86 23.78
CA ASN A 161 -2.25 3.92 25.00
C ASN A 161 -2.85 2.54 25.35
N SER A 162 -3.57 2.44 26.47
CA SER A 162 -4.15 1.18 26.95
C SER A 162 -5.09 0.52 25.94
N ASP A 163 -5.86 1.32 25.21
CA ASP A 163 -6.80 0.81 24.20
C ASP A 163 -6.07 0.35 22.94
N GLY A 164 -5.06 1.09 22.50
CA GLY A 164 -4.20 0.71 21.37
C GLY A 164 -3.46 -0.60 21.66
N ARG A 165 -2.90 -0.74 22.85
CA ARG A 165 -2.26 -1.98 23.30
C ARG A 165 -3.21 -3.16 23.33
N ARG A 166 -4.43 -2.96 23.82
CA ARG A 166 -5.47 -4.01 23.82
C ARG A 166 -5.82 -4.44 22.39
N LEU A 167 -5.94 -3.50 21.48
CA LEU A 167 -6.23 -3.75 20.06
C LEU A 167 -5.12 -4.55 19.37
N THR A 168 -3.88 -4.43 19.83
CA THR A 168 -2.71 -5.08 19.22
C THR A 168 -2.16 -6.26 20.01
N GLY A 169 -2.99 -6.87 20.89
CA GLY A 169 -2.63 -8.08 21.62
C GLY A 169 -2.11 -7.87 23.04
N GLY A 170 -2.19 -6.65 23.60
CA GLY A 170 -2.00 -6.38 25.04
C GLY A 170 -0.62 -5.90 25.46
N GLY A 171 0.40 -5.99 24.60
CA GLY A 171 1.75 -5.45 24.84
C GLY A 171 1.92 -4.02 24.32
N ALA A 172 3.11 -3.44 24.51
CA ALA A 172 3.47 -2.18 23.86
C ALA A 172 3.35 -2.32 22.33
N VAL A 173 2.72 -1.33 21.71
CA VAL A 173 2.51 -1.37 20.26
C VAL A 173 3.85 -1.25 19.54
N HIS A 174 4.11 -2.18 18.64
CA HIS A 174 5.34 -2.17 17.86
C HIS A 174 5.46 -0.88 17.04
N TRP A 175 6.66 -0.30 16.97
CA TRP A 175 6.90 0.98 16.29
C TRP A 175 6.41 1.00 14.84
N LEU A 176 6.55 -0.11 14.10
CA LEU A 176 6.11 -0.22 12.71
C LEU A 176 4.59 -0.11 12.58
N VAL A 177 3.83 -0.74 13.48
CA VAL A 177 2.36 -0.65 13.48
C VAL A 177 1.92 0.78 13.82
N ARG A 178 2.62 1.44 14.76
CA ARG A 178 2.39 2.86 15.09
C ARG A 178 2.68 3.77 13.90
N ALA A 179 3.76 3.52 13.16
CA ALA A 179 4.12 4.27 11.96
C ALA A 179 3.05 4.14 10.86
N PHE A 180 2.57 2.92 10.61
CA PHE A 180 1.47 2.71 9.67
C PHE A 180 0.14 3.29 10.17
N ALA A 181 -0.13 3.27 11.47
CA ALA A 181 -1.30 3.93 12.03
C ALA A 181 -1.27 5.45 11.80
N ALA A 182 -0.10 6.09 11.98
CA ALA A 182 0.06 7.51 11.66
C ALA A 182 -0.24 7.80 10.19
N LEU A 183 0.37 7.05 9.27
CA LEU A 183 0.15 7.21 7.84
C LEU A 183 -1.32 7.01 7.45
N SER A 184 -1.96 6.03 8.06
CA SER A 184 -3.37 5.69 7.83
C SER A 184 -4.33 6.77 8.30
N LEU A 185 -4.02 7.45 9.40
CA LEU A 185 -4.80 8.62 9.85
C LEU A 185 -4.74 9.75 8.82
N GLY A 186 -3.57 9.99 8.20
CA GLY A 186 -3.44 10.93 7.10
C GLY A 186 -4.24 10.53 5.86
N LEU A 187 -4.30 9.23 5.53
CA LEU A 187 -5.08 8.72 4.42
C LEU A 187 -6.60 8.83 4.65
N ILE A 188 -7.06 8.61 5.88
CA ILE A 188 -8.47 8.82 6.26
C ILE A 188 -8.82 10.30 6.18
N GLY A 189 -7.89 11.18 6.56
CA GLY A 189 -8.09 12.62 6.53
C GLY A 189 -9.11 13.13 7.55
N ASP A 190 -9.31 12.38 8.64
CA ASP A 190 -10.20 12.81 9.73
C ASP A 190 -9.58 13.99 10.50
N LYS A 191 -10.37 15.06 10.66
CA LYS A 191 -9.92 16.29 11.31
C LYS A 191 -9.46 16.10 12.74
N ASP A 192 -10.07 15.20 13.48
CA ASP A 192 -9.74 14.93 14.89
C ASP A 192 -8.40 14.17 15.02
N SER A 193 -7.84 13.69 13.91
CA SER A 193 -6.53 13.05 13.87
C SER A 193 -5.37 14.04 13.80
N VAL A 194 -5.59 15.28 13.31
CA VAL A 194 -4.53 16.28 13.17
C VAL A 194 -3.85 16.61 14.49
N PRO A 195 -4.57 16.95 15.58
CA PRO A 195 -3.93 17.21 16.87
C PRO A 195 -3.15 16.03 17.43
N VAL A 196 -3.59 14.79 17.15
CA VAL A 196 -2.92 13.56 17.58
C VAL A 196 -1.59 13.39 16.85
N LEU A 197 -1.56 13.69 15.55
CA LEU A 197 -0.34 13.65 14.74
C LEU A 197 0.66 14.71 15.19
N GLU A 198 0.22 15.96 15.42
CA GLU A 198 1.06 17.06 15.90
C GLU A 198 1.66 16.77 17.28
N ASP A 199 0.84 16.27 18.21
CA ASP A 199 1.30 15.85 19.54
C ASP A 199 2.33 14.70 19.43
N THR A 200 2.08 13.73 18.54
CA THR A 200 3.02 12.63 18.28
C THR A 200 4.37 13.15 17.79
N ILE A 201 4.40 14.07 16.84
CA ILE A 201 5.62 14.67 16.30
C ILE A 201 6.39 15.43 17.40
N SER A 202 5.67 16.17 18.25
CA SER A 202 6.26 16.98 19.30
C SER A 202 6.83 16.15 20.45
N ARG A 203 6.18 15.05 20.83
CA ARG A 203 6.57 14.23 21.99
C ARG A 203 7.63 13.18 21.68
N LEU A 204 7.69 12.67 20.47
CA LEU A 204 8.61 11.57 20.13
C LEU A 204 10.03 12.09 19.95
N GLY A 205 11.00 11.34 20.48
CA GLY A 205 12.42 11.60 20.32
C GLY A 205 13.02 10.89 19.11
N ASP A 206 14.36 10.97 18.99
CA ASP A 206 15.10 10.43 17.85
C ASP A 206 15.00 8.89 17.72
N LYS A 207 14.67 8.19 18.80
CA LYS A 207 14.47 6.73 18.78
C LYS A 207 13.24 6.32 17.99
N ASP A 208 12.26 7.22 17.88
CA ASP A 208 10.96 7.00 17.24
C ASP A 208 10.85 7.76 15.90
N LYS A 209 12.00 8.07 15.28
CA LYS A 209 12.07 8.90 14.07
C LYS A 209 11.17 8.40 12.94
N ASP A 210 11.02 7.09 12.78
CA ASP A 210 10.20 6.53 11.70
C ASP A 210 8.71 6.81 11.93
N ILE A 211 8.25 6.80 13.18
CA ILE A 211 6.88 7.21 13.55
C ILE A 211 6.70 8.71 13.29
N LYS A 212 7.68 9.54 13.67
CA LYS A 212 7.65 10.99 13.40
C LYS A 212 7.56 11.28 11.91
N VAL A 213 8.39 10.63 11.10
CA VAL A 213 8.37 10.79 9.63
C VAL A 213 7.00 10.42 9.06
N CYS A 214 6.43 9.29 9.47
CA CYS A 214 5.10 8.89 9.03
C CYS A 214 4.01 9.88 9.47
N ALA A 215 4.11 10.44 10.68
CA ALA A 215 3.17 11.46 11.16
C ALA A 215 3.30 12.79 10.38
N ILE A 216 4.52 13.21 10.03
CA ILE A 216 4.76 14.39 9.17
C ILE A 216 4.16 14.16 7.78
N VAL A 217 4.40 12.99 7.18
CA VAL A 217 3.79 12.64 5.89
C VAL A 217 2.27 12.62 5.99
N ALA A 218 1.71 12.09 7.08
CA ALA A 218 0.28 12.03 7.32
C ALA A 218 -0.35 13.43 7.37
N LEU A 219 0.28 14.40 8.03
CA LEU A 219 -0.18 15.80 8.01
C LEU A 219 -0.23 16.38 6.59
N GLY A 220 0.74 16.00 5.73
CA GLY A 220 0.74 16.41 4.32
C GLY A 220 -0.37 15.77 3.48
N LEU A 221 -0.96 14.67 3.94
CA LEU A 221 -2.06 13.97 3.26
C LEU A 221 -3.46 14.49 3.63
N VAL A 222 -3.56 15.33 4.67
CA VAL A 222 -4.84 15.92 5.09
C VAL A 222 -5.47 16.67 3.93
N SER A 223 -6.76 16.41 3.68
CA SER A 223 -7.45 16.90 2.47
C SER A 223 -8.12 18.25 2.64
N ASP A 224 -8.49 18.60 3.87
CA ASP A 224 -9.18 19.86 4.20
C ASP A 224 -8.23 21.05 4.15
N GLU A 225 -8.63 22.12 3.44
CA GLU A 225 -7.75 23.28 3.20
C GLU A 225 -7.43 24.08 4.46
N GLU A 226 -8.37 24.19 5.41
CA GLU A 226 -8.15 24.88 6.67
C GLU A 226 -7.14 24.10 7.53
N GLN A 227 -7.27 22.80 7.57
CA GLN A 227 -6.35 21.93 8.29
C GLN A 227 -4.97 21.87 7.65
N LYS A 228 -4.90 21.91 6.31
CA LYS A 228 -3.61 22.01 5.60
C LYS A 228 -2.84 23.27 5.99
N ALA A 229 -3.53 24.40 6.10
CA ALA A 229 -2.89 25.65 6.50
C ALA A 229 -2.34 25.55 7.93
N GLY A 230 -3.10 24.98 8.87
CA GLY A 230 -2.67 24.72 10.24
C GLY A 230 -1.49 23.75 10.32
N ALA A 231 -1.59 22.59 9.63
CA ALA A 231 -0.52 21.60 9.56
C ALA A 231 0.76 22.18 8.93
N ALA A 232 0.64 22.99 7.88
CA ALA A 232 1.80 23.65 7.27
C ALA A 232 2.45 24.64 8.24
N ALA A 233 1.66 25.45 8.96
CA ALA A 233 2.18 26.35 9.97
C ALA A 233 2.91 25.60 11.09
N PHE A 234 2.33 24.51 11.58
CA PHE A 234 2.98 23.65 12.57
C PHE A 234 4.30 23.05 12.04
N LEU A 235 4.31 22.51 10.81
CA LEU A 235 5.52 21.92 10.22
C LEU A 235 6.64 22.94 10.02
N ILE A 236 6.30 24.21 9.72
CA ILE A 236 7.28 25.30 9.62
C ILE A 236 7.96 25.53 10.97
N THR A 237 7.24 25.46 12.09
CA THR A 237 7.84 25.64 13.42
C THR A 237 8.85 24.56 13.81
N LEU A 238 8.89 23.45 13.09
CA LEU A 238 9.87 22.36 13.32
C LEU A 238 11.20 22.60 12.59
N LEU A 239 11.27 23.62 11.72
CA LEU A 239 12.47 23.96 10.96
C LEU A 239 13.35 24.99 11.69
N ASP A 240 12.80 25.67 12.69
CA ASP A 240 13.49 26.62 13.57
C ASP A 240 14.13 25.91 14.78
#